data_07db8bae794721cf6e0cc658f37bb2ff
#
_entry.id   07db8bae794721cf6e0cc658f37bb2ff
#
_cell.length_a   1.000
_cell.length_b   1.000
_cell.length_c   1.000
_cell.angle_alpha   90.00
_cell.angle_beta   90.00
_cell.angle_gamma   90.00
#
_symmetry.space_group_name_H-M   'P 1'
#
loop_
_entity.id
_entity.type
_entity.pdbx_description
1 polymer ?
#
loop_
_entity_poly.entity_id
_entity_poly.type
_entity_poly.pdbx_seq_one_letter_code
_entity_poly.pdbx_strand_id
1 'polypeptide(L)'
;MTVKQQKGGKWLCLIQKKGFKRVRRLFTDEDVANIFNRETLAMMKATQDAVTDPRTLRELINLWYKYHGINLSDNVRTRDILQAMANDLGNPQACTLSAEQLVEYRYSRINAGLTAKTFNNHHGYLSAMFNKLIKLKVISYSNPIAGVEFVKIQERQLTYLSKQQINTLMADIDERCMNKSTWFVAQICVRTGARWGEAENLTFQQIHDGKITFVKTKSKKIRTVPLSDSFNKMLLAFIDKKNPSERVFTNCIGAFRRAVIRTGIQLPSGQNSHILRHSFASHFVIQGGNILTLQKILGHADIHTTLKYAHLAPDHLADAIKYGPLE
;
A
#
# COMPACT_ATOMS: atom_id res chain seq x y z
N MET A 1 -28.65 9.45 -35.42
CA MET A 1 -28.34 9.67 -34.02
C MET A 1 -28.52 11.15 -33.78
N THR A 2 -29.50 11.53 -33.00
CA THR A 2 -29.79 12.97 -32.92
C THR A 2 -30.41 13.29 -31.56
N VAL A 3 -29.90 14.34 -30.94
CA VAL A 3 -30.62 15.10 -29.93
C VAL A 3 -31.47 16.11 -30.67
N LYS A 4 -32.80 16.13 -30.46
CA LYS A 4 -33.73 17.02 -31.14
C LYS A 4 -34.72 17.61 -30.14
N GLN A 5 -35.00 18.93 -30.29
CA GLN A 5 -36.02 19.58 -29.51
C GLN A 5 -37.41 19.14 -29.99
N GLN A 6 -38.29 18.80 -29.04
CA GLN A 6 -39.68 18.41 -29.30
C GLN A 6 -40.63 19.61 -29.10
N LYS A 7 -41.80 19.55 -29.72
CA LYS A 7 -42.90 20.48 -29.43
C LYS A 7 -43.19 20.39 -27.92
N GLY A 8 -42.93 21.44 -27.17
CA GLY A 8 -43.05 21.49 -25.70
C GLY A 8 -41.74 21.66 -24.95
N GLY A 9 -40.65 22.03 -25.62
CA GLY A 9 -39.40 22.48 -25.00
C GLY A 9 -38.48 21.39 -24.46
N LYS A 10 -38.88 20.10 -24.55
CA LYS A 10 -38.04 19.00 -24.11
C LYS A 10 -37.10 18.48 -25.20
N TRP A 11 -35.94 17.97 -24.81
CA TRP A 11 -34.92 17.46 -25.72
C TRP A 11 -35.00 15.92 -25.78
N LEU A 12 -35.23 15.35 -26.98
CA LEU A 12 -35.26 13.91 -27.22
C LEU A 12 -33.88 13.44 -27.66
N CYS A 13 -33.26 12.57 -26.85
CA CYS A 13 -32.10 11.78 -27.25
C CYS A 13 -32.56 10.43 -27.81
N LEU A 14 -32.23 10.17 -29.07
CA LEU A 14 -32.54 8.95 -29.77
C LEU A 14 -31.27 8.32 -30.30
N ILE A 15 -30.89 7.14 -29.73
CA ILE A 15 -29.71 6.40 -30.14
C ILE A 15 -30.15 5.05 -30.69
N GLN A 16 -29.76 4.78 -31.93
CA GLN A 16 -29.97 3.48 -32.58
C GLN A 16 -28.65 3.06 -33.23
N LYS A 17 -28.09 1.95 -32.76
CA LYS A 17 -26.84 1.36 -33.24
C LYS A 17 -27.03 -0.12 -33.46
N LYS A 18 -26.50 -0.66 -34.57
CA LYS A 18 -26.55 -2.07 -34.89
C LYS A 18 -25.95 -2.90 -33.75
N GLY A 19 -26.70 -3.92 -33.28
CA GLY A 19 -26.29 -4.79 -32.17
C GLY A 19 -26.69 -4.30 -30.77
N PHE A 20 -27.33 -3.13 -30.64
CA PHE A 20 -27.77 -2.60 -29.35
C PHE A 20 -29.26 -2.32 -29.32
N LYS A 21 -29.87 -2.41 -28.14
CA LYS A 21 -31.27 -1.97 -27.95
C LYS A 21 -31.35 -0.45 -28.22
N ARG A 22 -32.45 -0.05 -28.92
CA ARG A 22 -32.76 1.36 -29.15
C ARG A 22 -32.92 2.10 -27.81
N VAL A 23 -32.19 3.20 -27.62
CA VAL A 23 -32.32 4.07 -26.45
C VAL A 23 -33.09 5.30 -26.83
N ARG A 24 -34.18 5.59 -26.09
CA ARG A 24 -35.02 6.79 -26.25
C ARG A 24 -35.21 7.42 -24.88
N ARG A 25 -34.76 8.71 -24.72
CA ARG A 25 -34.89 9.41 -23.45
C ARG A 25 -35.17 10.91 -23.68
N LEU A 26 -36.01 11.50 -22.83
CA LEU A 26 -36.35 12.91 -22.86
C LEU A 26 -35.65 13.65 -21.73
N PHE A 27 -35.14 14.84 -22.01
CA PHE A 27 -34.48 15.74 -21.09
C PHE A 27 -35.11 17.14 -21.14
N THR A 28 -34.98 17.87 -20.04
CA THR A 28 -35.41 19.26 -19.94
C THR A 28 -34.34 20.24 -20.43
N ASP A 29 -33.09 19.77 -20.50
CA ASP A 29 -31.91 20.57 -20.84
C ASP A 29 -31.16 19.92 -22.01
N GLU A 30 -30.64 20.77 -22.92
CA GLU A 30 -29.93 20.35 -24.13
C GLU A 30 -28.55 19.74 -23.78
N ASP A 31 -27.81 20.39 -22.87
CA ASP A 31 -26.47 19.99 -22.54
C ASP A 31 -26.50 18.62 -21.85
N VAL A 32 -27.48 18.38 -20.96
CA VAL A 32 -27.68 17.09 -20.30
C VAL A 32 -28.03 16.00 -21.34
N ALA A 33 -28.87 16.31 -22.34
CA ALA A 33 -29.19 15.38 -23.42
C ALA A 33 -27.96 15.06 -24.29
N ASN A 34 -27.12 16.04 -24.58
CA ASN A 34 -25.88 15.88 -25.35
C ASN A 34 -24.81 15.08 -24.56
N ILE A 35 -24.66 15.32 -23.26
CA ILE A 35 -23.79 14.54 -22.38
C ILE A 35 -24.23 13.09 -22.37
N PHE A 36 -25.51 12.82 -22.11
CA PHE A 36 -26.08 11.48 -22.12
C PHE A 36 -25.88 10.75 -23.47
N ASN A 37 -26.08 11.45 -24.58
CA ASN A 37 -25.86 10.90 -25.93
C ASN A 37 -24.40 10.49 -26.11
N ARG A 38 -23.45 11.36 -25.75
CA ARG A 38 -22.01 11.12 -25.87
C ARG A 38 -21.55 9.95 -24.99
N GLU A 39 -22.01 9.90 -23.74
CA GLU A 39 -21.67 8.82 -22.79
C GLU A 39 -22.24 7.46 -23.25
N THR A 40 -23.51 7.45 -23.67
CA THR A 40 -24.15 6.21 -24.17
C THR A 40 -23.44 5.69 -25.43
N LEU A 41 -23.06 6.57 -26.36
CA LEU A 41 -22.32 6.18 -27.55
C LEU A 41 -20.92 5.67 -27.24
N ALA A 42 -20.23 6.31 -26.30
CA ALA A 42 -18.93 5.86 -25.83
C ALA A 42 -19.02 4.46 -25.20
N MET A 43 -20.05 4.23 -24.38
CA MET A 43 -20.32 2.92 -23.76
C MET A 43 -20.63 1.82 -24.79
N MET A 44 -21.47 2.12 -25.80
CA MET A 44 -21.74 1.19 -26.90
C MET A 44 -20.52 0.90 -27.75
N LYS A 45 -19.66 1.89 -27.97
CA LYS A 45 -18.38 1.70 -28.67
C LYS A 45 -17.44 0.82 -27.85
N ALA A 46 -17.27 1.12 -26.57
CA ALA A 46 -16.43 0.34 -25.66
C ALA A 46 -16.86 -1.14 -25.61
N THR A 47 -18.19 -1.40 -25.56
CA THR A 47 -18.73 -2.78 -25.60
C THR A 47 -18.41 -3.46 -26.93
N GLN A 48 -18.50 -2.77 -28.05
CA GLN A 48 -18.18 -3.31 -29.38
C GLN A 48 -16.67 -3.60 -29.51
N ASP A 49 -15.83 -2.67 -29.04
CA ASP A 49 -14.38 -2.83 -29.05
C ASP A 49 -13.94 -4.01 -28.13
N ALA A 50 -14.65 -4.22 -27.02
CA ALA A 50 -14.42 -5.37 -26.15
C ALA A 50 -14.65 -6.70 -26.87
N VAL A 51 -15.76 -6.82 -27.60
CA VAL A 51 -16.09 -8.05 -28.36
C VAL A 51 -15.05 -8.35 -29.46
N THR A 52 -14.32 -7.32 -29.94
CA THR A 52 -13.32 -7.47 -31.01
C THR A 52 -11.87 -7.56 -30.53
N ASP A 53 -11.59 -7.39 -29.24
CA ASP A 53 -10.23 -7.51 -28.70
C ASP A 53 -9.84 -8.98 -28.48
N PRO A 54 -9.00 -9.58 -29.36
CA PRO A 54 -8.63 -11.00 -29.27
C PRO A 54 -7.55 -11.28 -28.22
N ARG A 55 -6.96 -10.23 -27.63
CA ARG A 55 -5.81 -10.37 -26.74
C ARG A 55 -6.16 -11.09 -25.45
N THR A 56 -5.33 -12.04 -25.11
CA THR A 56 -5.42 -12.81 -23.87
C THR A 56 -5.02 -11.97 -22.65
N LEU A 57 -5.42 -12.44 -21.47
CA LEU A 57 -5.04 -11.79 -20.23
C LEU A 57 -3.51 -11.69 -20.07
N ARG A 58 -2.77 -12.74 -20.46
CA ARG A 58 -1.30 -12.75 -20.42
C ARG A 58 -0.68 -11.70 -21.35
N GLU A 59 -1.23 -11.52 -22.55
CA GLU A 59 -0.76 -10.51 -23.50
C GLU A 59 -0.97 -9.09 -22.94
N LEU A 60 -2.11 -8.83 -22.31
CA LEU A 60 -2.35 -7.54 -21.65
C LEU A 60 -1.44 -7.31 -20.43
N ILE A 61 -1.13 -8.34 -19.65
CA ILE A 61 -0.16 -8.27 -18.56
C ILE A 61 1.22 -7.88 -19.10
N ASN A 62 1.65 -8.48 -20.19
CA ASN A 62 2.94 -8.18 -20.84
C ASN A 62 2.98 -6.74 -21.37
N LEU A 63 1.91 -6.26 -22.01
CA LEU A 63 1.79 -4.88 -22.47
C LEU A 63 1.80 -3.89 -21.29
N TRP A 64 1.04 -4.19 -20.23
CA TRP A 64 1.05 -3.38 -19.01
C TRP A 64 2.44 -3.33 -18.38
N TYR A 65 3.13 -4.47 -18.30
CA TYR A 65 4.49 -4.53 -17.74
C TYR A 65 5.46 -3.67 -18.56
N LYS A 66 5.43 -3.79 -19.89
CA LYS A 66 6.25 -3.00 -20.80
C LYS A 66 6.02 -1.50 -20.67
N TYR A 67 4.76 -1.05 -20.59
CA TYR A 67 4.43 0.37 -20.63
C TYR A 67 4.41 1.03 -19.24
N HIS A 68 4.25 0.25 -18.18
CA HIS A 68 4.10 0.80 -16.84
C HIS A 68 4.74 -0.05 -15.75
N GLY A 69 4.49 -1.34 -15.73
CA GLY A 69 4.84 -2.24 -14.63
C GLY A 69 6.34 -2.22 -14.31
N ILE A 70 7.19 -2.15 -15.33
CA ILE A 70 8.66 -2.12 -15.19
C ILE A 70 9.16 -0.99 -14.26
N ASN A 71 8.43 0.11 -14.16
CA ASN A 71 8.79 1.27 -13.32
C ASN A 71 8.33 1.15 -11.85
N LEU A 72 7.64 0.05 -11.50
CA LEU A 72 7.20 -0.18 -10.13
C LEU A 72 8.34 -0.75 -9.30
N SER A 73 8.38 -0.42 -8.01
CA SER A 73 9.39 -0.95 -7.08
C SER A 73 9.35 -2.48 -6.92
N ASP A 74 8.17 -3.08 -7.09
CA ASP A 74 7.89 -4.52 -6.91
C ASP A 74 7.46 -5.15 -8.25
N ASN A 75 8.08 -4.69 -9.33
CA ASN A 75 7.67 -4.92 -10.70
C ASN A 75 7.62 -6.41 -11.09
N VAL A 76 8.69 -7.15 -10.84
CA VAL A 76 8.80 -8.58 -11.18
C VAL A 76 7.78 -9.40 -10.42
N ARG A 77 7.71 -9.21 -9.11
CA ARG A 77 6.74 -9.93 -8.26
C ARG A 77 5.30 -9.67 -8.66
N THR A 78 4.95 -8.40 -8.94
CA THR A 78 3.58 -8.05 -9.36
C THR A 78 3.25 -8.69 -10.70
N ARG A 79 4.17 -8.68 -11.67
CA ARG A 79 4.01 -9.37 -12.94
C ARG A 79 3.80 -10.87 -12.75
N ASP A 80 4.62 -11.50 -11.95
CA ASP A 80 4.59 -12.96 -11.74
C ASP A 80 3.28 -13.39 -11.06
N ILE A 81 2.77 -12.59 -10.12
CA ILE A 81 1.45 -12.80 -9.52
C ILE A 81 0.35 -12.71 -10.57
N LEU A 82 0.36 -11.67 -11.41
CA LEU A 82 -0.63 -11.50 -12.47
C LEU A 82 -0.58 -12.62 -13.49
N GLN A 83 0.62 -13.07 -13.87
CA GLN A 83 0.77 -14.21 -14.79
C GLN A 83 0.28 -15.52 -14.19
N ALA A 84 0.55 -15.76 -12.90
CA ALA A 84 -0.02 -16.91 -12.19
C ALA A 84 -1.55 -16.87 -12.18
N MET A 85 -2.15 -15.69 -11.89
CA MET A 85 -3.62 -15.53 -11.99
C MET A 85 -4.14 -15.81 -13.39
N ALA A 86 -3.45 -15.33 -14.43
CA ALA A 86 -3.85 -15.59 -15.82
C ALA A 86 -3.82 -17.10 -16.14
N ASN A 87 -2.79 -17.81 -15.66
CA ASN A 87 -2.68 -19.27 -15.86
C ASN A 87 -3.80 -20.01 -15.14
N ASP A 88 -4.03 -19.67 -13.87
CA ASP A 88 -5.08 -20.32 -13.05
C ASP A 88 -6.49 -20.09 -13.62
N LEU A 89 -6.72 -18.94 -14.26
CA LEU A 89 -7.96 -18.59 -14.95
C LEU A 89 -8.07 -19.19 -16.37
N GLY A 90 -7.10 -20.00 -16.83
CA GLY A 90 -7.07 -20.57 -18.17
C GLY A 90 -6.68 -19.58 -19.27
N ASN A 91 -6.08 -18.45 -18.91
CA ASN A 91 -5.63 -17.39 -19.83
C ASN A 91 -6.70 -16.94 -20.84
N PRO A 92 -7.90 -16.52 -20.40
CA PRO A 92 -9.00 -16.15 -21.31
C PRO A 92 -8.65 -14.91 -22.15
N GLN A 93 -9.47 -14.65 -23.18
CA GLN A 93 -9.49 -13.31 -23.78
C GLN A 93 -9.82 -12.28 -22.68
N ALA A 94 -8.99 -11.26 -22.55
CA ALA A 94 -9.06 -10.35 -21.39
C ALA A 94 -10.41 -9.58 -21.32
N CYS A 95 -11.00 -9.29 -22.47
CA CYS A 95 -12.32 -8.63 -22.55
C CYS A 95 -13.50 -9.52 -22.12
N THR A 96 -13.33 -10.84 -22.15
CA THR A 96 -14.39 -11.79 -21.76
C THR A 96 -14.30 -12.22 -20.30
N LEU A 97 -13.25 -11.79 -19.57
CA LEU A 97 -13.15 -12.06 -18.15
C LEU A 97 -14.36 -11.47 -17.42
N SER A 98 -15.04 -12.28 -16.63
CA SER A 98 -16.24 -11.86 -15.91
C SER A 98 -16.01 -11.70 -14.41
N ALA A 99 -16.90 -10.95 -13.77
CA ALA A 99 -16.93 -10.83 -12.31
C ALA A 99 -17.14 -12.21 -11.65
N GLU A 100 -17.99 -13.06 -12.23
CA GLU A 100 -18.26 -14.41 -11.75
C GLU A 100 -17.00 -15.28 -11.75
N GLN A 101 -16.26 -15.32 -12.86
CA GLN A 101 -15.00 -16.06 -12.95
C GLN A 101 -13.98 -15.63 -11.89
N LEU A 102 -13.88 -14.31 -11.61
CA LEU A 102 -12.98 -13.83 -10.56
C LEU A 102 -13.47 -14.22 -9.16
N VAL A 103 -14.79 -14.26 -8.93
CA VAL A 103 -15.37 -14.68 -7.65
C VAL A 103 -15.15 -16.18 -7.42
N GLU A 104 -15.35 -17.01 -8.43
CA GLU A 104 -15.07 -18.47 -8.37
C GLU A 104 -13.58 -18.74 -8.13
N TYR A 105 -12.72 -18.03 -8.85
CA TYR A 105 -11.28 -18.08 -8.63
C TYR A 105 -10.90 -17.70 -7.19
N ARG A 106 -11.51 -16.62 -6.67
CA ARG A 106 -11.35 -16.21 -5.27
C ARG A 106 -11.71 -17.33 -4.31
N TYR A 107 -12.86 -17.93 -4.51
CA TYR A 107 -13.34 -19.03 -3.66
C TYR A 107 -12.38 -20.22 -3.66
N SER A 108 -11.94 -20.65 -4.83
CA SER A 108 -11.00 -21.75 -4.98
C SER A 108 -9.66 -21.47 -4.29
N ARG A 109 -9.11 -20.25 -4.44
CA ARG A 109 -7.82 -19.88 -3.86
C ARG A 109 -7.87 -19.74 -2.35
N ILE A 110 -8.96 -19.20 -1.81
CA ILE A 110 -9.12 -19.08 -0.35
C ILE A 110 -9.29 -20.47 0.26
N ASN A 111 -10.04 -21.36 -0.33
CA ASN A 111 -10.18 -22.76 0.12
C ASN A 111 -8.86 -23.53 0.03
N ALA A 112 -8.01 -23.20 -0.92
CA ALA A 112 -6.64 -23.74 -1.02
C ALA A 112 -5.65 -23.12 -0.02
N GLY A 113 -6.10 -22.28 0.93
CA GLY A 113 -5.30 -21.71 2.02
C GLY A 113 -4.75 -20.31 1.77
N LEU A 114 -5.10 -19.65 0.64
CA LEU A 114 -4.72 -18.26 0.43
C LEU A 114 -5.52 -17.34 1.34
N THR A 115 -4.86 -16.43 2.08
CA THR A 115 -5.60 -15.50 2.94
C THR A 115 -6.41 -14.49 2.12
N ALA A 116 -7.59 -14.10 2.61
CA ALA A 116 -8.42 -13.07 1.99
C ALA A 116 -7.68 -11.75 1.72
N LYS A 117 -6.77 -11.36 2.64
CA LYS A 117 -5.90 -10.18 2.47
C LYS A 117 -4.96 -10.32 1.28
N THR A 118 -4.35 -11.48 1.11
CA THR A 118 -3.45 -11.75 -0.03
C THR A 118 -4.25 -11.75 -1.33
N PHE A 119 -5.42 -12.37 -1.34
CA PHE A 119 -6.29 -12.35 -2.52
C PHE A 119 -6.72 -10.92 -2.88
N ASN A 120 -7.12 -10.12 -1.91
CA ASN A 120 -7.45 -8.70 -2.13
C ASN A 120 -6.30 -7.92 -2.78
N ASN A 121 -5.06 -8.19 -2.38
CA ASN A 121 -3.90 -7.58 -3.03
C ASN A 121 -3.78 -8.02 -4.50
N HIS A 122 -3.94 -9.32 -4.79
CA HIS A 122 -3.90 -9.86 -6.15
C HIS A 122 -5.01 -9.27 -7.02
N HIS A 123 -6.25 -9.23 -6.51
CA HIS A 123 -7.39 -8.56 -7.16
C HIS A 123 -7.08 -7.08 -7.43
N GLY A 124 -6.52 -6.37 -6.45
CA GLY A 124 -6.10 -4.97 -6.60
C GLY A 124 -5.06 -4.78 -7.72
N TYR A 125 -4.09 -5.68 -7.86
CA TYR A 125 -3.10 -5.64 -8.94
C TYR A 125 -3.75 -5.84 -10.30
N LEU A 126 -4.66 -6.81 -10.43
CA LEU A 126 -5.37 -7.08 -11.67
C LEU A 126 -6.26 -5.90 -12.08
N SER A 127 -7.02 -5.35 -11.15
CA SER A 127 -7.85 -4.16 -11.37
C SER A 127 -7.02 -2.93 -11.76
N ALA A 128 -5.90 -2.69 -11.07
CA ALA A 128 -4.99 -1.60 -11.38
C ALA A 128 -4.34 -1.75 -12.76
N MET A 129 -4.03 -2.96 -13.19
CA MET A 129 -3.52 -3.29 -14.52
C MET A 129 -4.55 -2.87 -15.60
N PHE A 130 -5.81 -3.31 -15.50
CA PHE A 130 -6.86 -2.93 -16.44
C PHE A 130 -7.06 -1.41 -16.46
N ASN A 131 -7.22 -0.77 -15.30
CA ASN A 131 -7.43 0.68 -15.20
C ASN A 131 -6.26 1.47 -15.81
N LYS A 132 -5.03 0.97 -15.66
CA LYS A 132 -3.85 1.59 -16.28
C LYS A 132 -3.86 1.48 -17.79
N LEU A 133 -4.21 0.32 -18.34
CA LEU A 133 -4.30 0.10 -19.78
C LEU A 133 -5.42 0.94 -20.41
N ILE A 134 -6.55 1.10 -19.72
CA ILE A 134 -7.63 2.01 -20.13
C ILE A 134 -7.12 3.47 -20.17
N LYS A 135 -6.44 3.91 -19.09
CA LYS A 135 -5.87 5.26 -19.02
C LYS A 135 -4.84 5.53 -20.12
N LEU A 136 -4.08 4.51 -20.51
CA LEU A 136 -3.12 4.57 -21.62
C LEU A 136 -3.77 4.41 -23.00
N LYS A 137 -5.09 4.22 -23.07
CA LYS A 137 -5.83 3.96 -24.31
C LYS A 137 -5.35 2.73 -25.08
N VAL A 138 -4.73 1.76 -24.39
CA VAL A 138 -4.32 0.47 -24.94
C VAL A 138 -5.52 -0.45 -25.16
N ILE A 139 -6.50 -0.34 -24.28
CA ILE A 139 -7.82 -0.97 -24.38
C ILE A 139 -8.90 0.10 -24.29
N SER A 140 -10.02 -0.11 -24.99
CA SER A 140 -11.13 0.85 -25.11
C SER A 140 -12.37 0.42 -24.35
N TYR A 141 -12.42 -0.84 -23.86
CA TYR A 141 -13.51 -1.33 -23.03
C TYR A 141 -13.28 -1.05 -21.54
N SER A 142 -14.36 -1.11 -20.76
CA SER A 142 -14.32 -0.93 -19.31
C SER A 142 -13.60 -2.08 -18.61
N ASN A 143 -13.10 -1.82 -17.40
CA ASN A 143 -12.50 -2.87 -16.59
C ASN A 143 -13.52 -4.00 -16.30
N PRO A 144 -13.30 -5.22 -16.80
CA PRO A 144 -14.29 -6.30 -16.72
C PRO A 144 -14.57 -6.78 -15.30
N ILE A 145 -13.68 -6.47 -14.36
CA ILE A 145 -13.82 -6.86 -12.94
C ILE A 145 -14.13 -5.69 -12.01
N ALA A 146 -14.47 -4.51 -12.56
CA ALA A 146 -14.72 -3.29 -11.76
C ALA A 146 -15.84 -3.45 -10.71
N GLY A 147 -16.82 -4.34 -10.97
CA GLY A 147 -17.95 -4.59 -10.06
C GLY A 147 -17.65 -5.59 -8.93
N VAL A 148 -16.46 -6.19 -8.88
CA VAL A 148 -16.13 -7.17 -7.84
C VAL A 148 -15.63 -6.47 -6.59
N GLU A 149 -16.37 -6.60 -5.50
CA GLU A 149 -15.97 -6.06 -4.21
C GLU A 149 -14.82 -6.85 -3.57
N PHE A 150 -13.98 -6.16 -2.82
CA PHE A 150 -12.98 -6.80 -1.98
C PHE A 150 -13.63 -7.57 -0.84
N VAL A 151 -13.01 -8.66 -0.42
CA VAL A 151 -13.42 -9.40 0.78
C VAL A 151 -13.28 -8.49 1.99
N LYS A 152 -14.35 -8.33 2.75
CA LYS A 152 -14.29 -7.60 4.04
C LYS A 152 -13.37 -8.36 5.01
N ILE A 153 -12.37 -7.68 5.51
CA ILE A 153 -11.39 -8.23 6.43
C ILE A 153 -11.55 -7.49 7.76
N GLN A 154 -11.71 -8.26 8.82
CA GLN A 154 -11.73 -7.68 10.17
C GLN A 154 -10.37 -7.04 10.45
N GLU A 155 -10.35 -5.76 10.78
CA GLU A 155 -9.13 -5.07 11.19
C GLU A 155 -8.60 -5.69 12.48
N ARG A 156 -7.32 -6.08 12.46
CA ARG A 156 -6.65 -6.58 13.65
C ARG A 156 -6.18 -5.38 14.47
N GLN A 157 -6.42 -5.44 15.78
CA GLN A 157 -5.84 -4.45 16.68
C GLN A 157 -4.32 -4.42 16.52
N LEU A 158 -3.77 -3.21 16.53
CA LEU A 158 -2.33 -3.00 16.50
C LEU A 158 -1.73 -3.52 17.81
N THR A 159 -0.88 -4.51 17.67
CA THR A 159 -0.09 -5.02 18.80
C THR A 159 1.23 -4.26 18.87
N TYR A 160 1.66 -3.91 20.05
CA TYR A 160 2.98 -3.33 20.32
C TYR A 160 3.60 -3.98 21.56
N LEU A 161 4.91 -3.93 21.66
CA LEU A 161 5.64 -4.46 22.80
C LEU A 161 5.59 -3.50 23.97
N SER A 162 5.40 -4.03 25.20
CA SER A 162 5.62 -3.27 26.41
C SER A 162 7.09 -2.87 26.57
N LYS A 163 7.38 -1.89 27.42
CA LYS A 163 8.77 -1.52 27.75
C LYS A 163 9.58 -2.72 28.27
N GLN A 164 8.96 -3.56 29.09
CA GLN A 164 9.58 -4.78 29.61
C GLN A 164 9.92 -5.77 28.51
N GLN A 165 8.97 -6.04 27.59
CA GLN A 165 9.22 -6.93 26.44
C GLN A 165 10.32 -6.39 25.52
N ILE A 166 10.37 -5.07 25.29
CA ILE A 166 11.45 -4.44 24.52
C ILE A 166 12.79 -4.69 25.21
N ASN A 167 12.90 -4.46 26.53
CA ASN A 167 14.12 -4.66 27.28
C ASN A 167 14.57 -6.12 27.26
N THR A 168 13.66 -7.08 27.47
CA THR A 168 13.95 -8.52 27.38
C THR A 168 14.49 -8.91 26.01
N LEU A 169 13.83 -8.40 24.94
CA LEU A 169 14.28 -8.67 23.57
C LEU A 169 15.67 -8.06 23.29
N MET A 170 15.92 -6.84 23.74
CA MET A 170 17.22 -6.18 23.55
C MET A 170 18.34 -6.89 24.33
N ALA A 171 18.08 -7.35 25.54
CA ALA A 171 19.02 -8.13 26.32
C ALA A 171 19.38 -9.47 25.64
N ASP A 172 18.37 -10.23 25.18
CA ASP A 172 18.61 -11.47 24.44
C ASP A 172 19.42 -11.25 23.15
N ILE A 173 19.14 -10.15 22.43
CA ILE A 173 19.89 -9.82 21.22
C ILE A 173 21.35 -9.48 21.57
N ASP A 174 21.60 -8.71 22.61
CA ASP A 174 22.94 -8.29 23.00
C ASP A 174 23.79 -9.46 23.48
N GLU A 175 23.22 -10.33 24.32
CA GLU A 175 23.91 -11.46 24.91
C GLU A 175 24.15 -12.61 23.92
N ARG A 176 23.12 -12.94 23.09
CA ARG A 176 23.08 -14.20 22.31
C ARG A 176 23.28 -14.04 20.83
N CYS A 177 23.20 -12.80 20.26
CA CYS A 177 23.41 -12.61 18.84
C CYS A 177 24.90 -12.33 18.55
N MET A 178 25.54 -13.24 17.83
CA MET A 178 26.92 -13.05 17.35
C MET A 178 27.05 -11.84 16.42
N ASN A 179 26.02 -11.59 15.59
CA ASN A 179 26.01 -10.44 14.71
C ASN A 179 25.57 -9.18 15.48
N LYS A 180 26.50 -8.38 15.91
CA LYS A 180 26.24 -7.14 16.66
C LYS A 180 25.43 -6.09 15.89
N SER A 181 25.42 -6.15 14.55
CA SER A 181 24.50 -5.32 13.74
C SER A 181 23.04 -5.50 14.15
N THR A 182 22.64 -6.67 14.63
CA THR A 182 21.25 -6.99 15.04
C THR A 182 20.79 -6.04 16.15
N TRP A 183 21.64 -5.82 17.14
CA TRP A 183 21.33 -4.96 18.28
C TRP A 183 21.16 -3.49 17.84
N PHE A 184 22.12 -2.99 17.08
CA PHE A 184 22.05 -1.58 16.61
C PHE A 184 20.86 -1.32 15.68
N VAL A 185 20.58 -2.23 14.75
CA VAL A 185 19.42 -2.11 13.85
C VAL A 185 18.11 -2.13 14.66
N ALA A 186 17.98 -3.04 15.63
CA ALA A 186 16.82 -3.12 16.51
C ALA A 186 16.64 -1.83 17.35
N GLN A 187 17.74 -1.32 17.94
CA GLN A 187 17.76 -0.07 18.70
C GLN A 187 17.35 1.13 17.84
N ILE A 188 17.86 1.23 16.61
CA ILE A 188 17.44 2.29 15.67
C ILE A 188 15.94 2.19 15.39
N CYS A 189 15.42 1.00 15.13
CA CYS A 189 13.98 0.82 14.86
C CYS A 189 13.12 1.25 16.05
N VAL A 190 13.49 0.89 17.28
CA VAL A 190 12.73 1.24 18.49
C VAL A 190 12.87 2.71 18.86
N ARG A 191 13.99 3.36 18.57
CA ARG A 191 14.26 4.77 18.93
C ARG A 191 13.73 5.76 17.90
N THR A 192 13.67 5.36 16.61
CA THR A 192 13.35 6.28 15.50
C THR A 192 12.08 5.90 14.75
N GLY A 193 11.50 4.75 15.05
CA GLY A 193 10.38 4.20 14.28
C GLY A 193 10.75 3.80 12.85
N ALA A 194 12.03 3.64 12.52
CA ALA A 194 12.47 3.19 11.20
C ALA A 194 11.93 1.81 10.86
N ARG A 195 11.72 1.54 9.56
CA ARG A 195 11.51 0.17 9.10
C ARG A 195 12.82 -0.60 9.20
N TRP A 196 12.75 -1.91 9.49
CA TRP A 196 13.95 -2.73 9.58
C TRP A 196 14.90 -2.54 8.40
N GLY A 197 14.37 -2.65 7.17
CA GLY A 197 15.20 -2.49 5.97
C GLY A 197 15.74 -1.07 5.76
N GLU A 198 15.11 -0.04 6.31
CA GLU A 198 15.67 1.32 6.31
C GLU A 198 16.89 1.41 7.25
N ALA A 199 16.77 0.85 8.45
CA ALA A 199 17.84 0.81 9.43
C ALA A 199 19.00 -0.11 9.01
N GLU A 200 18.70 -1.33 8.55
CA GLU A 200 19.71 -2.32 8.11
C GLU A 200 20.52 -1.85 6.89
N ASN A 201 19.93 -1.02 6.03
CA ASN A 201 20.59 -0.51 4.82
C ASN A 201 21.21 0.89 5.00
N LEU A 202 21.34 1.41 6.23
CA LEU A 202 21.99 2.68 6.46
C LEU A 202 23.44 2.67 5.95
N THR A 203 23.82 3.78 5.33
CA THR A 203 25.21 4.07 4.95
C THR A 203 25.84 5.05 5.95
N PHE A 204 27.16 5.08 6.00
CA PHE A 204 27.88 5.93 6.95
C PHE A 204 27.50 7.42 6.82
N GLN A 205 27.39 7.92 5.58
CA GLN A 205 27.02 9.32 5.32
C GLN A 205 25.62 9.72 5.81
N GLN A 206 24.76 8.75 6.13
CA GLN A 206 23.41 9.01 6.64
C GLN A 206 23.36 9.20 8.16
N ILE A 207 24.50 8.99 8.85
CA ILE A 207 24.64 9.09 10.30
C ILE A 207 25.64 10.23 10.59
N HIS A 208 25.14 11.40 10.93
CA HIS A 208 25.95 12.58 11.20
C HIS A 208 25.26 13.52 12.20
N ASP A 209 26.03 14.30 12.92
CA ASP A 209 25.55 15.35 13.85
C ASP A 209 24.48 14.87 14.84
N GLY A 210 24.63 13.65 15.38
CA GLY A 210 23.65 13.09 16.30
C GLY A 210 22.29 12.76 15.66
N LYS A 211 22.23 12.59 14.34
CA LYS A 211 20.99 12.36 13.59
C LYS A 211 21.16 11.23 12.57
N ILE A 212 20.05 10.59 12.23
CA ILE A 212 19.97 9.64 11.10
C ILE A 212 19.05 10.22 10.03
N THR A 213 19.56 10.28 8.79
CA THR A 213 18.80 10.71 7.62
C THR A 213 18.43 9.51 6.75
N PHE A 214 17.15 9.18 6.69
CA PHE A 214 16.61 8.11 5.86
C PHE A 214 16.26 8.64 4.47
N VAL A 215 17.04 8.29 3.45
CA VAL A 215 16.91 8.81 2.07
C VAL A 215 16.18 7.85 1.12
N LYS A 216 16.39 6.53 1.27
CA LYS A 216 15.74 5.50 0.43
C LYS A 216 14.53 4.91 1.15
N THR A 217 13.46 5.69 1.27
CA THR A 217 12.23 5.22 1.91
C THR A 217 11.23 4.71 0.88
N LYS A 218 10.37 3.77 1.27
CA LYS A 218 9.28 3.26 0.41
C LYS A 218 8.32 4.39 -0.04
N SER A 219 8.21 5.46 0.76
CA SER A 219 7.41 6.66 0.46
C SER A 219 8.15 7.72 -0.37
N LYS A 220 9.43 7.48 -0.73
CA LYS A 220 10.31 8.44 -1.41
C LYS A 220 10.50 9.78 -0.66
N LYS A 221 10.10 9.87 0.60
CA LYS A 221 10.29 11.08 1.45
C LYS A 221 11.56 10.92 2.27
N ILE A 222 12.42 11.94 2.21
CA ILE A 222 13.60 12.06 3.08
C ILE A 222 13.12 12.51 4.44
N ARG A 223 13.67 11.90 5.51
CA ARG A 223 13.43 12.34 6.88
C ARG A 223 14.66 12.17 7.73
N THR A 224 14.85 13.10 8.63
CA THR A 224 15.97 13.11 9.60
C THR A 224 15.39 13.00 11.00
N VAL A 225 15.92 12.05 11.79
CA VAL A 225 15.48 11.78 13.15
C VAL A 225 16.68 11.92 14.09
N PRO A 226 16.60 12.74 15.15
CA PRO A 226 17.68 12.89 16.13
C PRO A 226 17.83 11.63 16.98
N LEU A 227 19.05 11.42 17.46
CA LEU A 227 19.41 10.37 18.41
C LEU A 227 19.77 11.01 19.76
N SER A 228 19.67 10.24 20.85
CA SER A 228 20.27 10.66 22.12
C SER A 228 21.81 10.61 22.03
N ASP A 229 22.47 11.52 22.73
CA ASP A 229 23.95 11.61 22.71
C ASP A 229 24.62 10.30 23.12
N SER A 230 24.06 9.62 24.14
CA SER A 230 24.56 8.33 24.59
C SER A 230 24.51 7.26 23.50
N PHE A 231 23.35 7.12 22.82
CA PHE A 231 23.20 6.15 21.74
C PHE A 231 24.03 6.52 20.51
N ASN A 232 24.13 7.82 20.18
CA ASN A 232 24.98 8.30 19.09
C ASN A 232 26.45 7.94 19.32
N LYS A 233 26.99 8.17 20.54
CA LYS A 233 28.37 7.79 20.91
C LYS A 233 28.58 6.28 20.73
N MET A 234 27.67 5.44 21.22
CA MET A 234 27.76 3.98 21.08
C MET A 234 27.71 3.54 19.61
N LEU A 235 26.84 4.16 18.81
CA LEU A 235 26.72 3.88 17.40
C LEU A 235 27.97 4.25 16.62
N LEU A 236 28.54 5.43 16.86
CA LEU A 236 29.78 5.89 16.23
C LEU A 236 30.99 5.03 16.63
N ALA A 237 31.05 4.57 17.87
CA ALA A 237 32.09 3.63 18.33
C ALA A 237 32.00 2.25 17.65
N PHE A 238 30.78 1.79 17.31
CA PHE A 238 30.58 0.54 16.56
C PHE A 238 30.94 0.70 15.07
N ILE A 239 30.72 1.89 14.51
CA ILE A 239 31.00 2.16 13.11
C ILE A 239 32.50 2.46 12.96
N ASP A 240 33.27 1.42 12.63
CA ASP A 240 34.65 1.65 12.21
C ASP A 240 34.69 2.50 10.92
N LYS A 241 35.76 3.28 10.72
CA LYS A 241 35.93 4.26 9.62
C LYS A 241 35.60 3.63 8.26
N LYS A 242 34.35 3.72 7.85
CA LYS A 242 33.86 3.19 6.58
C LYS A 242 33.77 4.29 5.52
N ASN A 243 33.86 3.86 4.27
CA ASN A 243 33.58 4.73 3.13
C ASN A 243 32.16 5.33 3.26
N PRO A 244 31.94 6.64 2.99
CA PRO A 244 30.65 7.32 3.16
C PRO A 244 29.44 6.58 2.53
N SER A 245 29.62 5.93 1.39
CA SER A 245 28.58 5.19 0.69
C SER A 245 28.42 3.73 1.16
N GLU A 246 29.29 3.26 2.05
CA GLU A 246 29.30 1.88 2.50
C GLU A 246 28.20 1.63 3.55
N ARG A 247 27.60 0.43 3.51
CA ARG A 247 26.63 0.02 4.52
C ARG A 247 27.31 -0.14 5.87
N VAL A 248 26.65 0.39 6.91
CA VAL A 248 27.11 0.28 8.29
C VAL A 248 26.86 -1.12 8.84
N PHE A 249 25.72 -1.73 8.49
CA PHE A 249 25.26 -2.97 9.05
C PHE A 249 25.26 -4.10 8.03
N THR A 250 25.53 -5.31 8.52
CA THR A 250 25.34 -6.55 7.75
C THR A 250 23.89 -7.03 7.84
N ASN A 251 23.49 -7.96 6.96
CA ASN A 251 22.15 -8.55 7.02
C ASN A 251 21.96 -9.32 8.33
N CYS A 252 20.95 -8.94 9.10
CA CYS A 252 20.74 -9.44 10.46
C CYS A 252 19.26 -9.76 10.80
N ILE A 253 18.34 -9.62 9.85
CA ILE A 253 16.90 -9.89 10.08
C ILE A 253 16.65 -11.32 10.56
N GLY A 254 17.44 -12.31 10.09
CA GLY A 254 17.34 -13.70 10.54
C GLY A 254 17.70 -13.88 12.01
N ALA A 255 18.75 -13.19 12.49
CA ALA A 255 19.14 -13.19 13.89
C ALA A 255 18.06 -12.55 14.77
N PHE A 256 17.48 -11.44 14.35
CA PHE A 256 16.34 -10.80 15.03
C PHE A 256 15.15 -11.75 15.20
N ARG A 257 14.76 -12.44 14.11
CA ARG A 257 13.64 -13.40 14.16
C ARG A 257 13.89 -14.53 15.18
N ARG A 258 15.11 -15.06 15.23
CA ARG A 258 15.49 -16.08 16.22
C ARG A 258 15.44 -15.53 17.65
N ALA A 259 15.86 -14.29 17.88
CA ALA A 259 15.77 -13.64 19.18
C ALA A 259 14.30 -13.51 19.65
N VAL A 260 13.40 -13.06 18.77
CA VAL A 260 11.95 -13.01 19.09
C VAL A 260 11.41 -14.37 19.48
N ILE A 261 11.80 -15.44 18.78
CA ILE A 261 11.37 -16.81 19.11
C ILE A 261 11.92 -17.22 20.49
N ARG A 262 13.21 -16.99 20.79
CA ARG A 262 13.83 -17.34 22.05
C ARG A 262 13.23 -16.65 23.26
N THR A 263 12.83 -15.37 23.09
CA THR A 263 12.19 -14.61 24.18
C THR A 263 10.74 -15.02 24.44
N GLY A 264 10.16 -15.90 23.63
CA GLY A 264 8.76 -16.34 23.79
C GLY A 264 7.73 -15.25 23.52
N ILE A 265 8.14 -14.10 23.00
CA ILE A 265 7.24 -12.98 22.68
C ILE A 265 6.31 -13.39 21.53
N GLN A 266 5.02 -13.50 21.84
CA GLN A 266 4.01 -13.82 20.84
C GLN A 266 3.72 -12.61 19.96
N LEU A 267 4.09 -12.69 18.68
CA LEU A 267 3.78 -11.67 17.69
C LEU A 267 2.63 -12.11 16.78
N PRO A 268 1.72 -11.21 16.43
CA PRO A 268 0.72 -11.49 15.41
C PRO A 268 1.39 -11.90 14.09
N SER A 269 0.78 -12.85 13.38
CA SER A 269 1.26 -13.33 12.09
C SER A 269 1.55 -12.15 11.13
N GLY A 270 2.76 -12.13 10.56
CA GLY A 270 3.21 -11.13 9.60
C GLY A 270 3.77 -9.84 10.19
N GLN A 271 3.77 -9.62 11.51
CA GLN A 271 4.31 -8.38 12.08
C GLN A 271 5.85 -8.38 12.24
N ASN A 272 6.47 -9.51 12.49
CA ASN A 272 7.93 -9.63 12.58
C ASN A 272 8.66 -8.35 13.06
N SER A 273 9.62 -7.85 12.27
CA SER A 273 10.38 -6.63 12.60
C SER A 273 9.56 -5.32 12.57
N HIS A 274 8.38 -5.31 11.96
CA HIS A 274 7.50 -4.14 12.03
C HIS A 274 6.96 -3.86 13.43
N ILE A 275 7.00 -4.87 14.33
CA ILE A 275 6.60 -4.70 15.74
C ILE A 275 7.41 -3.60 16.44
N LEU A 276 8.71 -3.46 16.15
CA LEU A 276 9.56 -2.43 16.76
C LEU A 276 9.08 -1.02 16.37
N ARG A 277 8.73 -0.83 15.10
CA ARG A 277 8.17 0.44 14.62
C ARG A 277 6.77 0.70 15.20
N HIS A 278 5.93 -0.33 15.30
CA HIS A 278 4.63 -0.21 15.96
C HIS A 278 4.79 0.16 17.44
N SER A 279 5.74 -0.47 18.13
CA SER A 279 6.04 -0.16 19.53
C SER A 279 6.52 1.28 19.72
N PHE A 280 7.44 1.76 18.88
CA PHE A 280 7.84 3.17 18.89
C PHE A 280 6.63 4.10 18.73
N ALA A 281 5.82 3.87 17.70
CA ALA A 281 4.68 4.73 17.39
C ALA A 281 3.63 4.71 18.51
N SER A 282 3.32 3.54 19.06
CA SER A 282 2.37 3.40 20.17
C SER A 282 2.87 4.10 21.42
N HIS A 283 4.12 3.85 21.84
CA HIS A 283 4.68 4.51 23.01
C HIS A 283 4.81 6.03 22.84
N PHE A 284 5.12 6.50 21.62
CA PHE A 284 5.17 7.93 21.32
C PHE A 284 3.82 8.60 21.57
N VAL A 285 2.72 7.98 21.09
CA VAL A 285 1.36 8.52 21.27
C VAL A 285 0.88 8.38 22.71
N ILE A 286 1.10 7.23 23.35
CA ILE A 286 0.74 7.00 24.78
C ILE A 286 1.41 8.06 25.68
N GLN A 287 2.60 8.53 25.34
CA GLN A 287 3.32 9.58 26.08
C GLN A 287 2.90 11.00 25.68
N GLY A 288 1.80 11.17 24.95
CA GLY A 288 1.28 12.48 24.54
C GLY A 288 1.95 13.09 23.32
N GLY A 289 2.73 12.33 22.58
CA GLY A 289 3.37 12.81 21.36
C GLY A 289 2.36 13.18 20.28
N ASN A 290 2.57 14.32 19.62
CA ASN A 290 1.67 14.83 18.58
C ASN A 290 1.64 13.90 17.35
N ILE A 291 0.45 13.56 16.87
CA ILE A 291 0.23 12.61 15.75
C ILE A 291 0.81 13.09 14.42
N LEU A 292 0.81 14.40 14.15
CA LEU A 292 1.41 14.98 12.94
C LEU A 292 2.94 14.93 13.00
N THR A 293 3.51 15.10 14.20
CA THR A 293 4.95 14.89 14.42
C THR A 293 5.31 13.43 14.21
N LEU A 294 4.51 12.51 14.74
CA LEU A 294 4.70 11.07 14.51
C LEU A 294 4.64 10.72 13.02
N GLN A 295 3.69 11.29 12.26
CA GLN A 295 3.61 11.10 10.81
C GLN A 295 4.92 11.48 10.11
N LYS A 296 5.50 12.62 10.47
CA LYS A 296 6.79 13.11 9.92
C LYS A 296 7.93 12.19 10.29
N ILE A 297 8.05 11.78 11.56
CA ILE A 297 9.08 10.85 12.05
C ILE A 297 9.00 9.50 11.32
N LEU A 298 7.80 8.95 11.18
CA LEU A 298 7.58 7.68 10.49
C LEU A 298 7.72 7.79 8.96
N GLY A 299 7.59 9.00 8.40
CA GLY A 299 7.62 9.24 6.95
C GLY A 299 6.40 8.63 6.23
N HIS A 300 5.23 8.69 6.85
CA HIS A 300 3.98 8.28 6.21
C HIS A 300 3.53 9.34 5.21
N ALA A 301 3.25 8.92 3.98
CA ALA A 301 2.74 9.82 2.93
C ALA A 301 1.30 10.27 3.24
N ASP A 302 0.49 9.35 3.79
CA ASP A 302 -0.90 9.54 4.15
C ASP A 302 -1.05 9.50 5.67
N ILE A 303 -1.76 10.49 6.23
CA ILE A 303 -2.04 10.63 7.66
C ILE A 303 -2.86 9.44 8.18
N HIS A 304 -3.78 8.87 7.37
CA HIS A 304 -4.60 7.73 7.76
C HIS A 304 -3.76 6.53 8.23
N THR A 305 -2.55 6.39 7.67
CA THR A 305 -1.60 5.36 8.13
C THR A 305 -1.12 5.60 9.56
N THR A 306 -1.11 6.86 10.03
CA THR A 306 -0.69 7.24 11.39
C THR A 306 -1.87 7.27 12.36
N LEU A 307 -3.06 7.62 11.88
CA LEU A 307 -4.28 7.68 12.70
C LEU A 307 -4.65 6.34 13.36
N LYS A 308 -4.08 5.23 12.90
CA LYS A 308 -4.20 3.91 13.56
C LYS A 308 -3.74 3.92 15.02
N TYR A 309 -2.86 4.85 15.40
CA TYR A 309 -2.33 4.98 16.75
C TYR A 309 -3.11 6.02 17.57
N ALA A 310 -4.00 6.81 16.96
CA ALA A 310 -4.67 7.93 17.61
C ALA A 310 -5.51 7.51 18.84
N HIS A 311 -6.11 6.32 18.79
CA HIS A 311 -6.89 5.76 19.90
C HIS A 311 -6.06 5.45 21.17
N LEU A 312 -4.72 5.47 21.07
CA LEU A 312 -3.79 5.28 22.18
C LEU A 312 -3.41 6.61 22.86
N ALA A 313 -3.82 7.74 22.29
CA ALA A 313 -3.53 9.04 22.86
C ALA A 313 -4.24 9.21 24.21
N PRO A 314 -3.58 9.84 25.18
CA PRO A 314 -4.27 10.29 26.38
C PRO A 314 -5.43 11.21 26.03
N ASP A 315 -6.44 11.28 26.88
CA ASP A 315 -7.52 12.24 26.72
C ASP A 315 -7.00 13.65 27.05
N HIS A 316 -6.94 14.48 26.02
CA HIS A 316 -6.46 15.85 26.11
C HIS A 316 -7.59 16.89 26.10
N LEU A 317 -8.84 16.51 26.46
CA LEU A 317 -9.95 17.46 26.46
C LEU A 317 -9.68 18.66 27.39
N ALA A 318 -8.91 18.47 28.46
CA ALA A 318 -8.44 19.55 29.34
C ALA A 318 -7.54 20.60 28.62
N ASP A 319 -6.94 20.22 27.46
CA ASP A 319 -6.15 21.14 26.63
C ASP A 319 -7.04 22.27 26.05
N ALA A 320 -8.38 22.09 26.01
CA ALA A 320 -9.31 23.15 25.63
C ALA A 320 -9.19 24.36 26.53
N ILE A 321 -8.92 24.17 27.82
CA ILE A 321 -8.69 25.25 28.78
C ILE A 321 -7.34 25.93 28.52
N LYS A 322 -6.31 25.13 28.27
CA LYS A 322 -4.94 25.60 28.08
C LYS A 322 -4.72 26.35 26.77
N TYR A 323 -5.37 25.89 25.67
CA TYR A 323 -5.20 26.41 24.31
C TYR A 323 -6.43 27.16 23.80
N GLY A 324 -7.46 27.32 24.61
CA GLY A 324 -8.62 28.13 24.26
C GLY A 324 -8.21 29.62 24.13
N PRO A 325 -8.94 30.41 23.31
CA PRO A 325 -8.64 31.83 23.11
C PRO A 325 -9.07 32.72 24.28
N LEU A 326 -9.84 32.17 25.21
CA LEU A 326 -10.34 32.85 26.44
C LEU A 326 -10.13 31.92 27.63
N GLU A 327 -9.70 32.49 28.77
CA GLU A 327 -9.61 31.81 30.06
C GLU A 327 -10.99 31.62 30.71
#